data_53382a108336423cd1e292962ec8ff87
#
_entry.id   53382a108336423cd1e292962ec8ff87
#
_cell.length_a   1.000
_cell.length_b   1.000
_cell.length_c   1.000
_cell.angle_alpha   90.00
_cell.angle_beta   90.00
_cell.angle_gamma   90.00
#
_symmetry.space_group_name_H-M   'P 1'
#
loop_
_entity.id
_entity.type
_entity.pdbx_description
1 polymer ?
#
loop_
_entity_poly.entity_id
_entity_poly.type
_entity_poly.pdbx_seq_one_letter_code
_entity_poly.pdbx_strand_id
1 'polypeptide(L)' 'MWKTNRGDIMKRRDLVKLLLQAGYQLERDDGDHTIYKKPGSRAVQVPRHRELNELTAKSILKVAGIK' A
#
# COMPACT_ATOMS: atom_id res chain seq x y z
N MET A 1 -12.40 -8.95 6.22
CA MET A 1 -11.71 -9.21 5.36
C MET A 1 -12.10 -8.67 4.14
N TRP A 2 -11.41 -8.14 3.36
CA TRP A 2 -11.86 -7.62 2.19
C TRP A 2 -11.75 -8.66 1.23
N LYS A 3 -12.58 -8.75 0.41
CA LYS A 3 -12.59 -9.70 -0.46
C LYS A 3 -12.89 -9.24 -1.69
N THR A 4 -12.41 -9.54 -2.65
CA THR A 4 -12.69 -9.07 -3.80
C THR A 4 -13.29 -9.86 -4.56
N ASN A 5 -14.09 -9.72 -5.11
CA ASN A 5 -14.72 -10.57 -5.85
C ASN A 5 -14.33 -10.29 -7.12
N ARG A 6 -14.47 -9.55 -7.81
CA ARG A 6 -14.19 -9.45 -9.04
C ARG A 6 -13.30 -8.53 -9.15
N GLY A 7 -13.00 -8.02 -8.63
CA GLY A 7 -12.32 -7.08 -8.79
C GLY A 7 -10.98 -7.10 -8.88
N ASP A 8 -10.38 -7.73 -8.37
CA ASP A 8 -9.01 -7.70 -8.61
C ASP A 8 -8.47 -6.28 -8.50
N ILE A 9 -9.14 -5.41 -7.78
CA ILE A 9 -8.72 -4.05 -7.61
C ILE A 9 -8.82 -3.68 -6.16
N MET A 10 -7.86 -2.94 -5.67
CA MET A 10 -7.88 -2.46 -4.30
C MET A 10 -7.78 -0.95 -4.33
N LYS A 11 -8.59 -0.25 -3.57
CA LYS A 11 -8.52 1.18 -3.55
C LYS A 11 -7.28 1.62 -2.81
N ARG A 12 -6.62 2.63 -3.36
CA ARG A 12 -5.39 3.11 -2.79
C ARG A 12 -5.58 3.51 -1.34
N ARG A 13 -6.70 4.15 -1.03
CA ARG A 13 -6.91 4.58 0.35
C ARG A 13 -7.00 3.40 1.31
N ASP A 14 -7.53 2.27 0.86
CA ASP A 14 -7.62 1.11 1.73
C ASP A 14 -6.23 0.53 1.97
N LEU A 15 -5.40 0.52 0.94
CA LEU A 15 -4.03 0.04 1.07
C LEU A 15 -3.26 0.94 2.03
N VAL A 16 -3.40 2.26 1.87
CA VAL A 16 -2.70 3.19 2.73
C VAL A 16 -3.16 3.02 4.17
N LYS A 17 -4.46 2.78 4.36
CA LYS A 17 -4.96 2.60 5.70
C LYS A 17 -4.31 1.39 6.36
N LEU A 18 -4.13 0.31 5.62
CA LEU A 18 -3.47 -0.87 6.16
C LEU A 18 -2.01 -0.58 6.50
N LEU A 19 -1.34 0.19 5.67
CA LEU A 19 0.04 0.56 5.94
C LEU A 19 0.13 1.40 7.21
N LEU A 20 -0.77 2.36 7.37
CA LEU A 20 -0.74 3.20 8.55
C LEU A 20 -1.03 2.38 9.81
N GLN A 21 -1.95 1.43 9.72
CA GLN A 21 -2.25 0.59 10.85
C GLN A 21 -1.07 -0.31 11.22
N ALA A 22 -0.22 -0.62 10.27
CA ALA A 22 0.95 -1.44 10.52
C ALA A 22 2.14 -0.64 11.03
N GLY A 23 1.98 0.66 11.17
CA GLY A 23 3.07 1.48 11.70
C GLY A 23 3.83 2.26 10.65
N TYR A 24 3.40 2.19 9.40
CA TYR A 24 4.08 2.96 8.37
C TYR A 24 3.58 4.40 8.39
N GLN A 25 4.41 5.30 7.98
CA GLN A 25 4.04 6.69 7.92
C GLN A 25 4.51 7.26 6.59
N LEU A 26 3.82 8.27 6.11
CA LEU A 26 4.20 8.91 4.88
C LEU A 26 5.52 9.62 5.07
N GLU A 27 6.51 9.25 4.29
CA GLU A 27 7.79 9.88 4.41
C GLU A 27 7.91 11.01 3.41
N ARG A 28 7.48 10.83 2.21
CA ARG A 28 7.54 11.90 1.24
C ARG A 28 6.71 11.57 0.03
N ASP A 29 6.42 12.62 -0.74
CA ASP A 29 5.64 12.50 -1.91
C ASP A 29 6.60 12.63 -3.06
N ASP A 30 6.71 11.62 -3.87
CA ASP A 30 7.69 11.61 -4.91
C ASP A 30 7.02 11.57 -6.27
N GLY A 31 6.23 12.55 -6.59
CA GLY A 31 5.62 12.61 -7.91
C GLY A 31 4.57 11.55 -8.11
N ASP A 32 4.87 10.55 -8.90
CA ASP A 32 3.91 9.52 -9.19
C ASP A 32 3.72 8.53 -8.07
N HIS A 33 4.51 8.60 -7.03
CA HIS A 33 4.43 7.66 -5.92
C HIS A 33 4.50 8.38 -4.61
N THR A 34 3.93 7.77 -3.59
CA THR A 34 4.13 8.25 -2.23
C THR A 34 4.95 7.20 -1.53
N ILE A 35 5.90 7.63 -0.72
CA ILE A 35 6.82 6.72 -0.03
C ILE A 35 6.40 6.63 1.41
N TYR A 36 6.14 5.40 1.86
CA TYR A 36 5.80 5.18 3.27
C TYR A 36 6.93 4.41 3.91
N LYS A 37 7.23 4.73 5.13
CA LYS A 37 8.34 4.12 5.82
C LYS A 37 7.99 3.77 7.24
N LYS A 38 8.65 2.75 7.76
CA LYS A 38 8.44 2.30 9.11
C LYS A 38 9.80 1.93 9.66
N PRO A 39 10.13 2.32 10.89
CA PRO A 39 11.43 2.00 11.47
C PRO A 39 11.68 0.50 11.45
N GLY A 40 12.84 0.10 11.00
CA GLY A 40 13.21 -1.29 10.98
C GLY A 40 12.65 -2.07 9.80
N SER A 41 11.97 -1.40 8.88
CA SER A 41 11.40 -2.09 7.74
C SER A 41 11.74 -1.35 6.48
N ARG A 42 11.50 -2.00 5.34
CA ARG A 42 11.80 -1.37 4.10
C ARG A 42 10.77 -0.35 3.76
N ALA A 43 11.15 0.68 3.08
CA ALA A 43 10.20 1.67 2.60
C ALA A 43 9.38 1.04 1.49
N VAL A 44 8.14 1.46 1.35
CA VAL A 44 7.29 0.98 0.28
C VAL A 44 6.82 2.15 -0.54
N GLN A 45 6.65 1.94 -1.83
CA GLN A 45 6.19 2.97 -2.72
C GLN A 45 4.77 2.65 -3.11
N VAL A 46 3.89 3.58 -2.99
CA VAL A 46 2.49 3.40 -3.32
C VAL A 46 2.17 4.30 -4.50
N PRO A 47 1.75 3.72 -5.62
CA PRO A 47 1.41 4.54 -6.78
C PRO A 47 0.27 5.49 -6.46
N ARG A 48 0.24 6.62 -7.14
CA ARG A 48 -0.79 7.58 -6.86
C ARG A 48 -2.04 7.34 -7.65
N HIS A 49 -2.35 6.15 -8.01
CA HIS A 49 -3.57 5.83 -8.70
C HIS A 49 -4.65 5.57 -7.67
N ARG A 50 -5.85 6.00 -7.95
CA ARG A 50 -6.92 5.82 -7.02
C ARG A 50 -7.23 4.36 -6.81
N GLU A 51 -7.13 3.55 -7.83
CA GLU A 51 -7.37 2.13 -7.71
C GLU A 51 -6.14 1.38 -8.18
N LEU A 52 -5.76 0.36 -7.45
CA LEU A 52 -4.57 -0.40 -7.77
C LEU A 52 -4.94 -1.82 -8.14
N ASN A 53 -4.17 -2.36 -9.05
CA ASN A 53 -4.33 -3.74 -9.43
C ASN A 53 -4.07 -4.58 -8.20
N GLU A 54 -4.80 -5.65 -8.03
CA GLU A 54 -4.65 -6.49 -6.85
C GLU A 54 -3.25 -7.05 -6.72
N LEU A 55 -2.61 -7.40 -7.82
CA LEU A 55 -1.25 -7.92 -7.74
C LEU A 55 -0.29 -6.87 -7.21
N THR A 56 -0.46 -5.63 -7.66
CA THR A 56 0.37 -4.55 -7.18
C THR A 56 0.14 -4.34 -5.69
N ALA A 57 -1.11 -4.32 -5.27
CA ALA A 57 -1.43 -4.12 -3.87
C ALA A 57 -0.88 -5.25 -3.01
N LYS A 58 -0.99 -6.49 -3.48
CA LYS A 58 -0.48 -7.60 -2.72
C LYS A 58 1.03 -7.53 -2.61
N SER A 59 1.70 -7.10 -3.66
CA SER A 59 3.15 -6.97 -3.62
C SER A 59 3.57 -5.96 -2.57
N ILE A 60 2.85 -4.85 -2.51
CA ILE A 60 3.17 -3.81 -1.55
C ILE A 60 2.93 -4.34 -0.13
N LEU A 61 1.82 -5.01 0.08
CA LEU A 61 1.52 -5.55 1.39
C LEU A 61 2.55 -6.60 1.80
N LYS A 62 3.02 -7.37 0.84
CA LYS A 62 4.00 -8.40 1.14
C LYS A 62 5.31 -7.77 1.57
N VAL A 63 5.75 -6.73 0.88
CA VAL A 63 6.99 -6.06 1.26
C VAL A 63 6.83 -5.44 2.64
N ALA A 64 5.64 -4.96 2.95
CA ALA A 64 5.38 -4.35 4.24
C ALA A 64 5.17 -5.38 5.35
N GLY A 65 5.10 -6.64 5.01
CA GLY A 65 4.91 -7.66 6.03
C GLY A 65 3.49 -7.79 6.51
N ILE A 66 2.53 -7.30 5.75
CA ILE A 66 1.15 -7.36 6.14
C ILE A 66 0.48 -8.50 5.40
N LYS A 67 -0.27 -9.31 6.09
CA LYS A 67 -0.92 -10.44 5.46
C LYS A 67 -2.30 -10.19 5.05
#